data_d1ff0b2a0a2a525bc33ce3db44042955
#
_entry.id   d1ff0b2a0a2a525bc33ce3db44042955
#
_cell.length_a   1.000
_cell.length_b   1.000
_cell.length_c   1.000
_cell.angle_alpha   90.00
_cell.angle_beta   90.00
_cell.angle_gamma   90.00
#
_symmetry.space_group_name_H-M   'P 1'
#
loop_
_entity.id
_entity.type
_entity.pdbx_description
1 polymer ?
#
loop_
_entity_poly.entity_id
_entity_poly.type
_entity_poly.pdbx_seq_one_letter_code
_entity_poly.pdbx_strand_id
1 'polypeptide(L)'
;MTTILRKIFKTKKIIILMQIKLLHDLVEEMAGVGTGRIVEILFGKKDVNEFLISKKMNLTINQVRNILYKLSAEGLVSFVRKKDKRKGWYIYYWTLKTEKCLIKLEQALLKKIEDFKLILNNRELKRYYVCKSCGIEVTEEKALENGFTCEECAEVYELSDNRSSIRDTKAKITKIEKDLHLIQDELKNYRAKESKKKALHDRKEEKKENEKKELLKSAKAAAKKLVSAKKMIEKKKTKKELQKKNKRLKKVKK
;
A
#
# COMPACT_ATOMS: atom_id res chain seq x y z
N MET A 1 6.64 -27.02 -21.69
CA MET A 1 6.35 -26.21 -20.48
C MET A 1 7.18 -24.93 -20.33
N THR A 2 8.37 -24.83 -20.88
CA THR A 2 9.29 -23.67 -20.70
C THR A 2 8.87 -22.37 -21.40
N THR A 3 8.23 -22.43 -22.55
CA THR A 3 7.87 -21.24 -23.37
C THR A 3 6.70 -20.45 -22.78
N ILE A 4 5.71 -21.13 -22.23
CA ILE A 4 4.53 -20.50 -21.58
C ILE A 4 4.96 -19.77 -20.29
N LEU A 5 5.82 -20.40 -19.48
CA LEU A 5 6.34 -19.78 -18.26
C LEU A 5 7.18 -18.53 -18.55
N ARG A 6 7.99 -18.54 -19.62
CA ARG A 6 8.74 -17.36 -20.09
C ARG A 6 7.83 -16.22 -20.55
N LYS A 7 6.75 -16.52 -21.27
CA LYS A 7 5.75 -15.51 -21.67
C LYS A 7 5.05 -14.90 -20.46
N ILE A 8 4.61 -15.71 -19.49
CA ILE A 8 3.96 -15.23 -18.27
C ILE A 8 4.92 -14.35 -17.44
N PHE A 9 6.19 -14.73 -17.36
CA PHE A 9 7.19 -13.95 -16.62
C PHE A 9 7.50 -12.61 -17.30
N LYS A 10 7.53 -12.60 -18.65
CA LYS A 10 7.75 -11.39 -19.45
C LYS A 10 6.58 -10.41 -19.35
N THR A 11 5.34 -10.90 -19.43
CA THR A 11 4.13 -10.07 -19.25
C THR A 11 4.05 -9.50 -17.84
N LYS A 12 4.35 -10.27 -16.81
CA LYS A 12 4.35 -9.79 -15.42
C LYS A 12 5.40 -8.71 -15.17
N LYS A 13 6.58 -8.83 -15.78
CA LYS A 13 7.63 -7.81 -15.71
C LYS A 13 7.22 -6.51 -16.40
N ILE A 14 6.54 -6.59 -17.54
CA ILE A 14 6.02 -5.41 -18.26
C ILE A 14 4.96 -4.68 -17.43
N ILE A 15 4.03 -5.41 -16.82
CA ILE A 15 2.99 -4.83 -15.95
C ILE A 15 3.62 -4.10 -14.77
N ILE A 16 4.61 -4.71 -14.09
CA ILE A 16 5.32 -4.09 -12.97
C ILE A 16 6.03 -2.81 -13.41
N LEU A 17 6.71 -2.81 -14.54
CA LEU A 17 7.40 -1.63 -15.07
C LEU A 17 6.42 -0.50 -15.40
N MET A 18 5.26 -0.83 -15.97
CA MET A 18 4.21 0.13 -16.26
C MET A 18 3.63 0.74 -14.96
N GLN A 19 3.37 -0.08 -13.94
CA GLN A 19 2.92 0.39 -12.62
C GLN A 19 3.92 1.34 -11.98
N ILE A 20 5.22 0.98 -12.01
CA ILE A 20 6.29 1.84 -11.48
C ILE A 20 6.27 3.19 -12.21
N LYS A 21 6.12 3.19 -13.54
CA LYS A 21 6.07 4.43 -14.32
C LYS A 21 4.86 5.30 -13.96
N LEU A 22 3.68 4.72 -13.90
CA LEU A 22 2.46 5.46 -13.54
C LEU A 22 2.51 5.99 -12.09
N LEU A 23 3.08 5.20 -11.17
CA LEU A 23 3.31 5.65 -9.80
C LEU A 23 4.40 6.73 -9.69
N HIS A 24 5.41 6.65 -10.55
CA HIS A 24 6.43 7.68 -10.65
C HIS A 24 5.80 9.02 -11.04
N ASP A 25 5.00 9.03 -12.12
CA ASP A 25 4.31 10.22 -12.61
C ASP A 25 3.35 10.79 -11.55
N LEU A 26 2.60 9.92 -10.85
CA LEU A 26 1.72 10.32 -9.75
C LEU A 26 2.50 10.98 -8.60
N VAL A 27 3.64 10.42 -8.21
CA VAL A 27 4.46 10.97 -7.12
C VAL A 27 5.09 12.29 -7.52
N GLU A 28 5.50 12.46 -8.78
CA GLU A 28 6.00 13.75 -9.29
C GLU A 28 4.91 14.83 -9.29
N GLU A 29 3.69 14.48 -9.66
CA GLU A 29 2.53 15.40 -9.60
C GLU A 29 2.26 15.87 -8.16
N MET A 30 2.46 15.00 -7.16
CA MET A 30 2.17 15.29 -5.75
C MET A 30 3.32 15.95 -4.99
N ALA A 31 4.55 15.54 -5.24
CA ALA A 31 5.70 15.92 -4.43
C ALA A 31 6.72 16.81 -5.19
N GLY A 32 6.58 16.93 -6.50
CA GLY A 32 7.41 17.73 -7.39
C GLY A 32 8.31 16.91 -8.31
N VAL A 33 8.83 17.56 -9.34
CA VAL A 33 9.68 16.94 -10.36
C VAL A 33 10.91 16.27 -9.75
N GLY A 34 11.28 15.10 -10.26
CA GLY A 34 12.42 14.30 -9.82
C GLY A 34 12.19 13.47 -8.55
N THR A 35 11.02 13.58 -7.91
CA THR A 35 10.69 12.81 -6.69
C THR A 35 10.22 11.38 -7.00
N GLY A 36 9.77 11.12 -8.23
CA GLY A 36 9.24 9.83 -8.66
C GLY A 36 10.23 8.67 -8.54
N ARG A 37 11.54 8.91 -8.59
CA ARG A 37 12.59 7.90 -8.36
C ARG A 37 12.48 7.20 -7.00
N ILE A 38 11.79 7.80 -6.03
CA ILE A 38 11.57 7.21 -4.71
C ILE A 38 10.72 5.95 -4.80
N VAL A 39 9.81 5.89 -5.79
CA VAL A 39 8.97 4.70 -6.07
C VAL A 39 9.87 3.52 -6.44
N GLU A 40 10.82 3.70 -7.36
CA GLU A 40 11.73 2.63 -7.80
C GLU A 40 12.59 2.08 -6.64
N ILE A 41 12.97 2.96 -5.72
CA ILE A 41 13.78 2.58 -4.57
C ILE A 41 12.98 1.77 -3.54
N LEU A 42 11.70 2.12 -3.34
CA LEU A 42 10.84 1.55 -2.31
C LEU A 42 9.97 0.39 -2.83
N PHE A 43 9.68 0.33 -4.15
CA PHE A 43 8.76 -0.66 -4.71
C PHE A 43 9.19 -2.09 -4.39
N GLY A 44 8.28 -2.88 -3.81
CA GLY A 44 8.53 -4.27 -3.44
C GLY A 44 9.50 -4.49 -2.26
N LYS A 45 9.97 -3.43 -1.62
CA LYS A 45 10.87 -3.51 -0.46
C LYS A 45 10.16 -3.06 0.81
N LYS A 46 10.57 -3.64 1.93
CA LYS A 46 10.11 -3.26 3.28
C LYS A 46 11.27 -2.66 4.07
N ASP A 47 10.95 -1.70 4.92
CA ASP A 47 11.88 -1.12 5.88
C ASP A 47 13.18 -0.61 5.24
N VAL A 48 13.07 0.21 4.20
CA VAL A 48 14.23 0.81 3.52
C VAL A 48 14.76 1.98 4.35
N ASN A 49 16.05 1.94 4.67
CA ASN A 49 16.73 2.98 5.44
C ASN A 49 16.76 4.33 4.70
N GLU A 50 16.43 5.44 5.39
CA GLU A 50 16.43 6.78 4.81
C GLU A 50 17.77 7.21 4.22
N PHE A 51 18.91 6.81 4.84
CA PHE A 51 20.24 7.08 4.31
C PHE A 51 20.49 6.42 2.95
N LEU A 52 19.96 5.21 2.76
CA LEU A 52 20.05 4.52 1.47
C LEU A 52 19.23 5.24 0.39
N ILE A 53 18.05 5.76 0.76
CA ILE A 53 17.20 6.55 -0.15
C ILE A 53 17.92 7.84 -0.53
N SER A 54 18.44 8.58 0.45
CA SER A 54 19.21 9.81 0.25
C SER A 54 20.39 9.59 -0.71
N LYS A 55 21.20 8.56 -0.47
CA LYS A 55 22.33 8.22 -1.34
C LYS A 55 21.90 7.90 -2.77
N LYS A 56 20.79 7.16 -2.97
CA LYS A 56 20.31 6.79 -4.31
C LYS A 56 19.65 7.93 -5.07
N MET A 57 19.07 8.88 -4.36
CA MET A 57 18.45 10.06 -4.96
C MET A 57 19.43 11.23 -5.16
N ASN A 58 20.63 11.16 -4.61
CA ASN A 58 21.59 12.26 -4.54
C ASN A 58 20.99 13.51 -3.87
N LEU A 59 20.18 13.30 -2.82
CA LEU A 59 19.53 14.35 -2.05
C LEU A 59 20.00 14.31 -0.59
N THR A 60 19.88 15.43 0.10
CA THR A 60 20.11 15.47 1.56
C THR A 60 19.02 14.69 2.29
N ILE A 61 19.31 14.20 3.49
CA ILE A 61 18.36 13.45 4.33
C ILE A 61 17.11 14.29 4.60
N ASN A 62 17.25 15.59 4.83
CA ASN A 62 16.12 16.48 5.09
C ASN A 62 15.21 16.65 3.86
N GLN A 63 15.78 16.76 2.66
CA GLN A 63 15.00 16.79 1.42
C GLN A 63 14.21 15.48 1.22
N VAL A 64 14.87 14.34 1.44
CA VAL A 64 14.21 13.03 1.35
C VAL A 64 13.09 12.90 2.40
N ARG A 65 13.31 13.35 3.63
CA ARG A 65 12.27 13.37 4.66
C ARG A 65 11.07 14.23 4.26
N ASN A 66 11.31 15.42 3.72
CA ASN A 66 10.22 16.29 3.27
C ASN A 66 9.36 15.63 2.19
N ILE A 67 9.98 14.96 1.22
CA ILE A 67 9.27 14.20 0.19
C ILE A 67 8.48 13.06 0.84
N LEU A 68 9.13 12.25 1.67
CA LEU A 68 8.51 11.09 2.32
C LEU A 68 7.38 11.48 3.28
N TYR A 69 7.48 12.62 3.96
CA TYR A 69 6.41 13.14 4.81
C TYR A 69 5.18 13.57 3.98
N LYS A 70 5.38 14.24 2.83
CA LYS A 70 4.28 14.52 1.89
C LYS A 70 3.57 13.24 1.45
N LEU A 71 4.33 12.22 1.05
CA LEU A 71 3.78 10.92 0.66
C LEU A 71 3.13 10.16 1.84
N SER A 72 3.63 10.36 3.06
CA SER A 72 3.06 9.79 4.27
C SER A 72 1.74 10.45 4.67
N ALA A 73 1.60 11.75 4.46
CA ALA A 73 0.34 12.48 4.68
C ALA A 73 -0.79 11.92 3.79
N GLU A 74 -0.47 11.55 2.55
CA GLU A 74 -1.40 10.87 1.62
C GLU A 74 -1.53 9.35 1.91
N GLY A 75 -0.82 8.83 2.90
CA GLY A 75 -0.86 7.43 3.29
C GLY A 75 -0.18 6.46 2.32
N LEU A 76 0.60 6.96 1.35
CA LEU A 76 1.29 6.15 0.33
C LEU A 76 2.51 5.41 0.88
N VAL A 77 3.17 5.98 1.89
CA VAL A 77 4.29 5.36 2.60
C VAL A 77 4.02 5.30 4.09
N SER A 78 4.70 4.40 4.77
CA SER A 78 4.75 4.33 6.24
C SER A 78 6.18 4.19 6.70
N PHE A 79 6.45 4.58 7.93
CA PHE A 79 7.77 4.45 8.52
C PHE A 79 7.73 3.76 9.87
N VAL A 80 8.88 3.14 10.19
CA VAL A 80 9.22 2.65 11.53
C VAL A 80 10.52 3.32 11.94
N ARG A 81 10.57 3.93 13.13
CA ARG A 81 11.81 4.49 13.66
C ARG A 81 12.45 3.50 14.63
N LYS A 82 13.76 3.32 14.49
CA LYS A 82 14.55 2.48 15.40
C LYS A 82 15.67 3.31 16.00
N LYS A 83 15.90 3.19 17.31
CA LYS A 83 17.01 3.86 17.99
C LYS A 83 18.30 3.13 17.68
N ASP A 84 19.31 3.84 17.19
CA ASP A 84 20.65 3.30 17.03
C ASP A 84 21.27 3.08 18.41
N LYS A 85 21.70 1.84 18.68
CA LYS A 85 22.27 1.46 19.98
C LYS A 85 23.62 2.13 20.26
N ARG A 86 24.38 2.50 19.21
CA ARG A 86 25.73 3.08 19.34
C ARG A 86 25.70 4.61 19.47
N LYS A 87 24.89 5.25 18.62
CA LYS A 87 24.90 6.72 18.47
C LYS A 87 23.71 7.40 19.15
N GLY A 88 22.71 6.64 19.62
CA GLY A 88 21.57 7.14 20.37
C GLY A 88 20.49 7.88 19.56
N TRP A 89 20.73 8.14 18.28
CA TRP A 89 19.76 8.81 17.41
C TRP A 89 18.76 7.85 16.81
N TYR A 90 17.67 8.37 16.21
CA TYR A 90 16.64 7.59 15.57
C TYR A 90 16.88 7.52 14.06
N ILE A 91 16.82 6.30 13.50
CA ILE A 91 16.88 6.02 12.07
C ILE A 91 15.49 5.65 11.59
N TYR A 92 15.06 6.25 10.49
CA TYR A 92 13.76 5.98 9.88
C TYR A 92 13.89 4.94 8.77
N TYR A 93 12.98 3.97 8.80
CA TYR A 93 12.85 2.91 7.81
C TYR A 93 11.50 3.04 7.13
N TRP A 94 11.52 3.17 5.82
CA TRP A 94 10.34 3.51 5.03
C TRP A 94 9.86 2.33 4.21
N THR A 95 8.52 2.18 4.10
CA THR A 95 7.87 1.12 3.33
C THR A 95 6.76 1.72 2.48
N LEU A 96 6.74 1.41 1.18
CA LEU A 96 5.68 1.81 0.27
C LEU A 96 4.43 0.94 0.50
N LYS A 97 3.28 1.56 0.70
CA LYS A 97 1.99 0.89 0.82
C LYS A 97 1.39 0.67 -0.56
N THR A 98 1.78 -0.42 -1.21
CA THR A 98 1.41 -0.71 -2.62
C THR A 98 -0.09 -0.64 -2.86
N GLU A 99 -0.93 -1.17 -1.96
CA GLU A 99 -2.39 -1.08 -2.10
C GLU A 99 -2.88 0.36 -2.14
N LYS A 100 -2.43 1.20 -1.20
CA LYS A 100 -2.82 2.62 -1.14
C LYS A 100 -2.34 3.38 -2.37
N CYS A 101 -1.15 3.06 -2.86
CA CYS A 101 -0.61 3.64 -4.09
C CYS A 101 -1.47 3.28 -5.31
N LEU A 102 -1.88 2.01 -5.44
CA LEU A 102 -2.74 1.57 -6.55
C LEU A 102 -4.14 2.21 -6.48
N ILE A 103 -4.73 2.35 -5.29
CA ILE A 103 -6.02 3.04 -5.09
C ILE A 103 -5.91 4.52 -5.49
N LYS A 104 -4.85 5.21 -5.04
CA LYS A 104 -4.65 6.62 -5.39
C LYS A 104 -4.42 6.80 -6.89
N LEU A 105 -3.69 5.87 -7.51
CA LEU A 105 -3.46 5.86 -8.95
C LEU A 105 -4.76 5.62 -9.73
N GLU A 106 -5.61 4.67 -9.29
CA GLU A 106 -6.94 4.45 -9.87
C GLU A 106 -7.78 5.73 -9.83
N GLN A 107 -7.82 6.42 -8.69
CA GLN A 107 -8.54 7.69 -8.53
C GLN A 107 -7.99 8.78 -9.47
N ALA A 108 -6.67 8.90 -9.59
CA ALA A 108 -6.05 9.87 -10.49
C ALA A 108 -6.34 9.58 -11.97
N LEU A 109 -6.34 8.31 -12.39
CA LEU A 109 -6.69 7.93 -13.76
C LEU A 109 -8.16 8.17 -14.06
N LEU A 110 -9.07 7.87 -13.13
CA LEU A 110 -10.50 8.16 -13.28
C LEU A 110 -10.73 9.66 -13.47
N LYS A 111 -10.12 10.48 -12.63
CA LYS A 111 -10.20 11.95 -12.77
C LYS A 111 -9.70 12.42 -14.13
N LYS A 112 -8.55 11.91 -14.60
CA LYS A 112 -8.02 12.25 -15.94
C LYS A 112 -8.98 11.85 -17.06
N ILE A 113 -9.67 10.72 -16.94
CA ILE A 113 -10.70 10.30 -17.91
C ILE A 113 -11.88 11.29 -17.91
N GLU A 114 -12.35 11.71 -16.73
CA GLU A 114 -13.43 12.69 -16.60
C GLU A 114 -13.05 14.04 -17.23
N ASP A 115 -11.84 14.53 -16.93
CA ASP A 115 -11.31 15.78 -17.51
C ASP A 115 -11.23 15.69 -19.05
N PHE A 116 -10.72 14.58 -19.60
CA PHE A 116 -10.67 14.40 -21.05
C PHE A 116 -12.05 14.23 -21.69
N LYS A 117 -13.01 13.59 -21.01
CA LYS A 117 -14.40 13.48 -21.48
C LYS A 117 -15.06 14.86 -21.53
N LEU A 118 -14.79 15.72 -20.54
CA LEU A 118 -15.28 17.10 -20.55
C LEU A 118 -14.69 17.89 -21.72
N ILE A 119 -13.38 17.77 -21.95
CA ILE A 119 -12.72 18.41 -23.11
C ILE A 119 -13.34 17.89 -24.43
N LEU A 120 -13.54 16.57 -24.54
CA LEU A 120 -14.12 15.97 -25.73
C LEU A 120 -15.53 16.50 -26.00
N ASN A 121 -16.39 16.53 -24.99
CA ASN A 121 -17.75 17.03 -25.08
C ASN A 121 -17.76 18.51 -25.52
N ASN A 122 -16.89 19.35 -24.94
CA ASN A 122 -16.74 20.74 -25.34
C ASN A 122 -16.29 20.87 -26.79
N ARG A 123 -15.36 20.01 -27.26
CA ARG A 123 -14.90 20.02 -28.66
C ARG A 123 -15.94 19.50 -29.65
N GLU A 124 -16.83 18.61 -29.24
CA GLU A 124 -17.94 18.13 -30.09
C GLU A 124 -19.10 19.12 -30.17
N LEU A 125 -19.34 19.89 -29.09
CA LEU A 125 -20.47 20.85 -29.04
C LEU A 125 -20.14 22.26 -29.49
N LYS A 126 -18.88 22.72 -29.30
CA LYS A 126 -18.48 24.10 -29.58
C LYS A 126 -17.56 24.19 -30.79
N ARG A 127 -17.66 25.29 -31.52
CA ARG A 127 -16.71 25.67 -32.57
C ARG A 127 -15.53 26.41 -31.94
N TYR A 128 -14.35 26.17 -32.48
CA TYR A 128 -13.12 26.82 -32.06
C TYR A 128 -12.49 27.55 -33.24
N TYR A 129 -11.87 28.65 -32.95
CA TYR A 129 -11.17 29.51 -33.90
C TYR A 129 -9.72 29.65 -33.47
N VAL A 130 -8.79 29.65 -34.43
CA VAL A 130 -7.35 29.70 -34.17
C VAL A 130 -6.72 30.86 -34.92
N CYS A 131 -5.83 31.60 -34.25
CA CYS A 131 -4.93 32.56 -34.90
C CYS A 131 -3.73 31.82 -35.46
N LYS A 132 -3.46 31.90 -36.77
CA LYS A 132 -2.32 31.22 -37.40
C LYS A 132 -0.97 31.75 -36.94
N SER A 133 -0.85 33.05 -36.68
CA SER A 133 0.39 33.69 -36.28
C SER A 133 0.75 33.42 -34.82
N CYS A 134 -0.20 33.50 -33.90
CA CYS A 134 0.04 33.30 -32.46
C CYS A 134 -0.25 31.89 -31.98
N GLY A 135 -0.99 31.06 -32.75
CA GLY A 135 -1.43 29.73 -32.35
C GLY A 135 -2.48 29.73 -31.20
N ILE A 136 -3.03 30.92 -30.89
CA ILE A 136 -4.04 31.05 -29.83
C ILE A 136 -5.37 30.52 -30.35
N GLU A 137 -5.99 29.63 -29.61
CA GLU A 137 -7.30 29.05 -29.90
C GLU A 137 -8.35 29.58 -28.93
N VAL A 138 -9.48 30.03 -29.46
CA VAL A 138 -10.61 30.59 -28.70
C VAL A 138 -11.92 29.92 -29.10
N THR A 139 -12.92 30.00 -28.22
CA THR A 139 -14.29 29.53 -28.54
C THR A 139 -14.96 30.52 -29.46
N GLU A 140 -16.02 30.10 -30.19
CA GLU A 140 -16.84 30.94 -31.05
C GLU A 140 -17.38 32.16 -30.30
N GLU A 141 -17.81 31.98 -29.05
CA GLU A 141 -18.31 33.05 -28.18
C GLU A 141 -17.27 34.17 -28.01
N LYS A 142 -16.03 33.79 -27.66
CA LYS A 142 -14.93 34.72 -27.45
C LYS A 142 -14.41 35.34 -28.77
N ALA A 143 -14.41 34.56 -29.85
CA ALA A 143 -14.07 35.09 -31.17
C ALA A 143 -15.07 36.17 -31.63
N LEU A 144 -16.36 35.96 -31.34
CA LEU A 144 -17.41 36.90 -31.66
C LEU A 144 -17.29 38.21 -30.84
N GLU A 145 -16.99 38.09 -29.53
CA GLU A 145 -16.76 39.27 -28.66
C GLU A 145 -15.64 40.16 -29.20
N ASN A 146 -14.59 39.54 -29.76
CA ASN A 146 -13.43 40.26 -30.32
C ASN A 146 -13.55 40.55 -31.81
N GLY A 147 -14.75 40.44 -32.41
CA GLY A 147 -14.97 40.68 -33.84
C GLY A 147 -14.13 39.75 -34.74
N PHE A 148 -13.86 38.51 -34.29
CA PHE A 148 -12.99 37.52 -34.95
C PHE A 148 -11.54 38.01 -35.17
N THR A 149 -11.05 38.95 -34.35
CA THR A 149 -9.70 39.48 -34.40
C THR A 149 -8.88 39.02 -33.18
N CYS A 150 -7.65 38.61 -33.38
CA CYS A 150 -6.76 38.17 -32.32
C CYS A 150 -6.35 39.32 -31.39
N GLU A 151 -6.51 39.20 -30.10
CA GLU A 151 -6.15 40.22 -29.10
C GLU A 151 -4.64 40.51 -29.08
N GLU A 152 -3.78 39.55 -29.47
CA GLU A 152 -2.33 39.70 -29.40
C GLU A 152 -1.70 40.28 -30.66
N CYS A 153 -2.16 39.88 -31.86
CA CYS A 153 -1.55 40.30 -33.13
C CYS A 153 -2.50 40.97 -34.11
N ALA A 154 -3.77 41.16 -33.73
CA ALA A 154 -4.81 41.76 -34.55
C ALA A 154 -5.11 41.02 -35.88
N GLU A 155 -4.64 39.79 -36.04
CA GLU A 155 -4.95 38.97 -37.22
C GLU A 155 -6.31 38.28 -37.08
N VAL A 156 -6.97 38.00 -38.19
CA VAL A 156 -8.30 37.38 -38.19
C VAL A 156 -8.20 35.91 -37.81
N TYR A 157 -9.06 35.48 -36.91
CA TYR A 157 -9.18 34.07 -36.52
C TYR A 157 -9.76 33.25 -37.68
N GLU A 158 -9.17 32.05 -37.87
CA GLU A 158 -9.72 31.03 -38.78
C GLU A 158 -10.40 29.90 -38.00
N LEU A 159 -11.39 29.25 -38.63
CA LEU A 159 -12.07 28.11 -38.03
C LEU A 159 -11.09 26.95 -37.83
N SER A 160 -10.98 26.47 -36.60
CA SER A 160 -10.11 25.35 -36.24
C SER A 160 -10.74 24.02 -36.66
N ASP A 161 -9.93 23.10 -37.23
CA ASP A 161 -10.38 21.72 -37.47
C ASP A 161 -10.36 20.88 -36.19
N ASN A 162 -11.52 20.75 -35.56
CA ASN A 162 -11.72 19.97 -34.34
C ASN A 162 -11.52 18.47 -34.52
N ARG A 163 -11.52 17.93 -35.75
CA ARG A 163 -11.50 16.48 -36.03
C ARG A 163 -10.22 15.82 -35.53
N SER A 164 -9.08 16.44 -35.73
CA SER A 164 -7.81 15.91 -35.26
C SER A 164 -7.73 15.92 -33.73
N SER A 165 -8.13 17.03 -33.09
CA SER A 165 -8.17 17.18 -31.63
C SER A 165 -9.13 16.18 -30.95
N ILE A 166 -10.32 15.98 -31.55
CA ILE A 166 -11.29 14.96 -31.09
C ILE A 166 -10.70 13.57 -31.18
N ARG A 167 -10.06 13.20 -32.31
CA ARG A 167 -9.44 11.90 -32.50
C ARG A 167 -8.33 11.65 -31.50
N ASP A 168 -7.46 12.63 -31.27
CA ASP A 168 -6.34 12.55 -30.35
C ASP A 168 -6.82 12.43 -28.89
N THR A 169 -7.87 13.16 -28.52
CA THR A 169 -8.49 13.08 -27.21
C THR A 169 -9.14 11.70 -26.99
N LYS A 170 -9.87 11.17 -27.96
CA LYS A 170 -10.43 9.80 -27.91
C LYS A 170 -9.32 8.75 -27.77
N ALA A 171 -8.22 8.89 -28.49
CA ALA A 171 -7.07 7.98 -28.38
C ALA A 171 -6.42 8.05 -26.98
N LYS A 172 -6.30 9.27 -26.38
CA LYS A 172 -5.82 9.44 -25.00
C LYS A 172 -6.73 8.76 -23.99
N ILE A 173 -8.06 8.96 -24.09
CA ILE A 173 -9.05 8.31 -23.22
C ILE A 173 -8.90 6.80 -23.30
N THR A 174 -8.90 6.22 -24.51
CA THR A 174 -8.78 4.75 -24.71
C THR A 174 -7.49 4.20 -24.11
N LYS A 175 -6.39 4.95 -24.18
CA LYS A 175 -5.11 4.55 -23.57
C LYS A 175 -5.21 4.53 -22.06
N ILE A 176 -5.76 5.59 -21.45
CA ILE A 176 -5.91 5.68 -20.00
C ILE A 176 -6.89 4.62 -19.47
N GLU A 177 -7.97 4.32 -20.22
CA GLU A 177 -8.90 3.23 -19.85
C GLU A 177 -8.22 1.86 -19.83
N LYS A 178 -7.32 1.57 -20.78
CA LYS A 178 -6.49 0.35 -20.76
C LYS A 178 -5.59 0.30 -19.53
N ASP A 179 -4.93 1.42 -19.21
CA ASP A 179 -4.06 1.52 -18.04
C ASP A 179 -4.87 1.33 -16.74
N LEU A 180 -6.07 1.92 -16.67
CA LEU A 180 -7.00 1.76 -15.54
C LEU A 180 -7.41 0.31 -15.33
N HIS A 181 -7.78 -0.41 -16.40
CA HIS A 181 -8.12 -1.83 -16.32
C HIS A 181 -6.97 -2.67 -15.73
N LEU A 182 -5.74 -2.43 -16.20
CA LEU A 182 -4.56 -3.13 -15.68
C LEU A 182 -4.31 -2.86 -14.19
N ILE A 183 -4.54 -1.61 -13.75
CA ILE A 183 -4.40 -1.25 -12.33
C ILE A 183 -5.50 -1.91 -11.48
N GLN A 184 -6.73 -1.93 -11.96
CA GLN A 184 -7.85 -2.58 -11.26
C GLN A 184 -7.63 -4.09 -11.10
N ASP A 185 -7.15 -4.76 -12.13
CA ASP A 185 -6.83 -6.19 -12.08
C ASP A 185 -5.69 -6.47 -11.09
N GLU A 186 -4.66 -5.64 -11.07
CA GLU A 186 -3.58 -5.80 -10.10
C GLU A 186 -4.03 -5.52 -8.67
N LEU A 187 -4.93 -4.55 -8.46
CA LEU A 187 -5.52 -4.28 -7.16
C LEU A 187 -6.33 -5.46 -6.64
N LYS A 188 -7.14 -6.11 -7.51
CA LYS A 188 -7.86 -7.35 -7.19
C LYS A 188 -6.87 -8.47 -6.80
N ASN A 189 -5.82 -8.64 -7.60
CA ASN A 189 -4.77 -9.63 -7.35
C ASN A 189 -4.02 -9.38 -6.03
N TYR A 190 -3.72 -8.12 -5.73
CA TYR A 190 -3.07 -7.73 -4.50
C TYR A 190 -3.95 -8.05 -3.28
N ARG A 191 -5.21 -7.64 -3.31
CA ARG A 191 -6.20 -7.92 -2.24
C ARG A 191 -6.39 -9.42 -2.02
N ALA A 192 -6.47 -10.21 -3.10
CA ALA A 192 -6.57 -11.67 -3.00
C ALA A 192 -5.32 -12.32 -2.37
N LYS A 193 -4.12 -11.79 -2.64
CA LYS A 193 -2.87 -12.26 -2.00
C LYS A 193 -2.82 -11.90 -0.52
N GLU A 194 -3.19 -10.67 -0.18
CA GLU A 194 -3.18 -10.22 1.22
C GLU A 194 -4.24 -10.95 2.06
N SER A 195 -5.45 -11.18 1.53
CA SER A 195 -6.48 -11.97 2.23
C SER A 195 -6.02 -13.41 2.51
N LYS A 196 -5.35 -14.06 1.53
CA LYS A 196 -4.76 -15.39 1.74
C LYS A 196 -3.66 -15.39 2.80
N LYS A 197 -2.79 -14.37 2.82
CA LYS A 197 -1.75 -14.25 3.85
C LYS A 197 -2.35 -14.03 5.22
N LYS A 198 -3.37 -13.16 5.33
CA LYS A 198 -4.07 -12.91 6.59
C LYS A 198 -4.72 -14.19 7.11
N ALA A 199 -5.46 -14.91 6.27
CA ALA A 199 -6.08 -16.18 6.66
C ALA A 199 -5.06 -17.24 7.12
N LEU A 200 -3.88 -17.30 6.48
CA LEU A 200 -2.80 -18.19 6.92
C LEU A 200 -2.19 -17.76 8.27
N HIS A 201 -2.06 -16.47 8.51
CA HIS A 201 -1.57 -15.92 9.78
C HIS A 201 -2.56 -16.21 10.90
N ASP A 202 -3.84 -15.92 10.69
CA ASP A 202 -4.91 -16.14 11.67
C ASP A 202 -5.00 -17.63 12.07
N ARG A 203 -4.94 -18.54 11.08
CA ARG A 203 -4.88 -19.99 11.35
C ARG A 203 -3.65 -20.41 12.18
N LYS A 204 -2.50 -19.77 11.97
CA LYS A 204 -1.30 -20.07 12.75
C LYS A 204 -1.41 -19.55 14.18
N GLU A 205 -2.00 -18.39 14.38
CA GLU A 205 -2.23 -17.80 15.69
C GLU A 205 -3.26 -18.63 16.49
N GLU A 206 -4.35 -19.03 15.84
CA GLU A 206 -5.38 -19.88 16.42
C GLU A 206 -4.80 -21.25 16.89
N LYS A 207 -3.95 -21.87 16.07
CA LYS A 207 -3.24 -23.09 16.48
C LYS A 207 -2.36 -22.88 17.71
N LYS A 208 -1.57 -21.81 17.74
CA LYS A 208 -0.72 -21.48 18.90
C LYS A 208 -1.52 -21.21 20.17
N GLU A 209 -2.67 -20.56 20.03
CA GLU A 209 -3.55 -20.28 21.15
C GLU A 209 -4.20 -21.55 21.69
N ASN A 210 -4.64 -22.46 20.80
CA ASN A 210 -5.19 -23.74 21.18
C ASN A 210 -4.14 -24.64 21.86
N GLU A 211 -2.91 -24.71 21.33
CA GLU A 211 -1.79 -25.41 21.98
C GLU A 211 -1.50 -24.87 23.39
N LYS A 212 -1.51 -23.54 23.56
CA LYS A 212 -1.35 -22.93 24.89
C LYS A 212 -2.50 -23.28 25.84
N LYS A 213 -3.74 -23.30 25.34
CA LYS A 213 -4.92 -23.70 26.14
C LYS A 213 -4.84 -25.16 26.57
N GLU A 214 -4.38 -26.06 25.71
CA GLU A 214 -4.19 -27.48 26.03
C GLU A 214 -3.06 -27.69 27.06
N LEU A 215 -1.93 -27.02 26.88
CA LEU A 215 -0.82 -27.04 27.85
C LEU A 215 -1.26 -26.54 29.23
N LEU A 216 -2.06 -25.47 29.30
CA LEU A 216 -2.62 -24.95 30.54
C LEU A 216 -3.60 -25.93 31.19
N LYS A 217 -4.44 -26.62 30.39
CA LYS A 217 -5.38 -27.63 30.87
C LYS A 217 -4.61 -28.85 31.46
N SER A 218 -3.61 -29.33 30.74
CA SER A 218 -2.78 -30.46 31.19
C SER A 218 -1.98 -30.15 32.46
N ALA A 219 -1.40 -28.91 32.53
CA ALA A 219 -0.69 -28.47 33.74
C ALA A 219 -1.64 -28.34 34.94
N LYS A 220 -2.86 -27.82 34.78
CA LYS A 220 -3.87 -27.77 35.84
C LYS A 220 -4.32 -29.15 36.28
N ALA A 221 -4.47 -30.11 35.35
CA ALA A 221 -4.83 -31.49 35.66
C ALA A 221 -3.70 -32.19 36.43
N ALA A 222 -2.43 -32.01 36.03
CA ALA A 222 -1.26 -32.54 36.75
C ALA A 222 -1.15 -31.96 38.16
N ALA A 223 -1.35 -30.62 38.32
CA ALA A 223 -1.35 -29.99 39.64
C ALA A 223 -2.46 -30.55 40.57
N LYS A 224 -3.68 -30.77 40.03
CA LYS A 224 -4.77 -31.40 40.80
C LYS A 224 -4.41 -32.83 41.25
N LYS A 225 -3.79 -33.65 40.40
CA LYS A 225 -3.32 -35.01 40.74
C LYS A 225 -2.26 -34.96 41.83
N LEU A 226 -1.31 -34.05 41.78
CA LEU A 226 -0.27 -33.86 42.79
C LEU A 226 -0.86 -33.47 44.17
N VAL A 227 -1.83 -32.55 44.18
CA VAL A 227 -2.52 -32.14 45.41
C VAL A 227 -3.31 -33.29 46.02
N SER A 228 -4.03 -34.07 45.20
CA SER A 228 -4.76 -35.25 45.71
C SER A 228 -3.83 -36.34 46.23
N ALA A 229 -2.70 -36.58 45.57
CA ALA A 229 -1.69 -37.55 46.04
C ALA A 229 -1.05 -37.11 47.38
N LYS A 230 -0.73 -35.80 47.54
CA LYS A 230 -0.23 -35.26 48.81
C LYS A 230 -1.23 -35.43 49.95
N LYS A 231 -2.53 -35.13 49.71
CA LYS A 231 -3.60 -35.36 50.74
C LYS A 231 -3.75 -36.84 51.10
N MET A 232 -3.57 -37.77 50.15
CA MET A 232 -3.61 -39.21 50.43
C MET A 232 -2.41 -39.68 51.29
N ILE A 233 -1.21 -39.13 51.04
CA ILE A 233 -0.02 -39.42 51.82
C ILE A 233 -0.16 -38.91 53.26
N GLU A 234 -0.67 -37.72 53.45
CA GLU A 234 -0.91 -37.10 54.74
C GLU A 234 -1.95 -37.87 55.57
N LYS A 235 -3.06 -38.26 54.95
CA LYS A 235 -4.04 -39.17 55.60
C LYS A 235 -3.46 -40.53 55.99
N LYS A 236 -2.54 -41.09 55.22
CA LYS A 236 -1.84 -42.35 55.57
C LYS A 236 -0.86 -42.17 56.75
N LYS A 237 -0.18 -41.01 56.82
CA LYS A 237 0.72 -40.68 57.93
C LYS A 237 -0.03 -40.51 59.27
N THR A 238 -1.11 -39.72 59.27
CA THR A 238 -1.96 -39.52 60.45
C THR A 238 -2.59 -40.82 60.94
N LYS A 239 -3.06 -41.68 60.03
CA LYS A 239 -3.62 -42.99 60.37
C LYS A 239 -2.57 -43.92 61.00
N LYS A 240 -1.32 -43.89 60.53
CA LYS A 240 -0.20 -44.67 61.12
C LYS A 240 0.20 -44.12 62.52
N GLU A 241 0.19 -42.82 62.73
CA GLU A 241 0.46 -42.20 64.02
C GLU A 241 -0.63 -42.49 65.07
N LEU A 242 -1.89 -42.47 64.63
CA LEU A 242 -3.03 -42.84 65.51
C LEU A 242 -2.92 -44.33 65.93
N GLN A 243 -2.57 -45.18 65.01
CA GLN A 243 -2.35 -46.62 65.31
C GLN A 243 -1.16 -46.87 66.29
N LYS A 244 -0.10 -46.07 66.14
CA LYS A 244 1.04 -46.12 67.06
C LYS A 244 0.67 -45.62 68.46
N LYS A 245 -0.12 -44.49 68.54
CA LYS A 245 -0.64 -43.98 69.82
C LYS A 245 -1.54 -45.01 70.54
N ASN A 246 -2.47 -45.62 69.79
CA ASN A 246 -3.36 -46.64 70.37
C ASN A 246 -2.63 -47.91 70.81
N LYS A 247 -1.56 -48.32 70.10
CA LYS A 247 -0.71 -49.45 70.56
C LYS A 247 0.08 -49.08 71.84
N ARG A 248 0.54 -47.85 72.02
CA ARG A 248 1.24 -47.41 73.24
C ARG A 248 0.26 -47.31 74.43
N LEU A 249 -0.94 -46.81 74.25
CA LEU A 249 -1.98 -46.75 75.28
C LEU A 249 -2.44 -48.16 75.76
N LYS A 250 -2.45 -49.18 74.89
CA LYS A 250 -2.75 -50.58 75.25
C LYS A 250 -1.60 -51.26 75.99
N LYS A 251 -0.34 -50.79 75.89
CA LYS A 251 0.81 -51.31 76.64
C LYS A 251 0.96 -50.71 78.04
N VAL A 252 0.32 -49.57 78.30
CA VAL A 252 0.36 -48.91 79.65
C VAL A 252 -0.80 -49.37 80.55
N LYS A 253 -1.80 -50.06 79.99
CA LYS A 253 -2.93 -50.64 80.74
C LYS A 253 -2.78 -52.16 81.08
N LYS A 254 -1.62 -52.73 80.84
CA LYS A 254 -1.19 -54.03 81.34
C LYS A 254 -0.09 -53.82 82.33
#